data_aa82408fa67da09c5b98bb68d51c7287
#
_entry.id   aa82408fa67da09c5b98bb68d51c7287
#
_cell.length_a   1.000
_cell.length_b   1.000
_cell.length_c   1.000
_cell.angle_alpha   90.00
_cell.angle_beta   90.00
_cell.angle_gamma   90.00
#
_symmetry.space_group_name_H-M   'P 1'
#
loop_
_entity.id
_entity.type
_entity.pdbx_description
1 polymer ?
#
loop_
_entity_poly.entity_id
_entity_poly.type
_entity_poly.pdbx_seq_one_letter_code
_entity_poly.pdbx_strand_id
1 'polypeptide(L)'
;MKILVTGGAGYIGSICVEYLINAGHTVTVFDNLTEGHPSAVDPRATLIVGDLQPRHDIETALAETKPDAVMHFAANALVGESMTNPSKYFRNNVHGGINLLDAMHAAGCKRLVFSSTCATFGVPERMPIDETLPQKPINPYGESKLIFEQIGRASCRERVCVPG
;
A
#
# COMPACT_ATOMS: atom_id res chain seq x y z
N MET A 1 -8.80 8.00 -15.08
CA MET A 1 -8.47 6.60 -14.77
C MET A 1 -9.32 6.15 -13.58
N LYS A 2 -9.60 4.85 -13.48
CA LYS A 2 -10.15 4.24 -12.27
C LYS A 2 -9.00 3.84 -11.36
N ILE A 3 -8.96 4.31 -10.13
CA ILE A 3 -7.87 4.05 -9.19
C ILE A 3 -8.44 3.43 -7.91
N LEU A 4 -7.88 2.29 -7.49
CA LEU A 4 -8.15 1.71 -6.19
C LEU A 4 -7.09 2.20 -5.21
N VAL A 5 -7.51 2.78 -4.08
CA VAL A 5 -6.63 3.27 -3.02
C VAL A 5 -6.83 2.41 -1.79
N THR A 6 -5.87 1.53 -1.47
CA THR A 6 -5.92 0.76 -0.23
C THR A 6 -5.34 1.60 0.91
N GLY A 7 -6.00 1.58 2.08
CA GLY A 7 -5.66 2.48 3.18
C GLY A 7 -6.12 3.92 2.94
N GLY A 8 -7.11 4.09 2.06
CA GLY A 8 -7.61 5.42 1.66
C GLY A 8 -8.46 6.14 2.71
N ALA A 9 -8.82 5.49 3.81
CA ALA A 9 -9.47 6.12 4.97
C ALA A 9 -8.46 6.58 6.05
N GLY A 10 -7.16 6.27 5.87
CA GLY A 10 -6.07 6.74 6.72
C GLY A 10 -5.62 8.16 6.38
N TYR A 11 -4.68 8.72 7.17
CA TYR A 11 -4.22 10.11 7.04
C TYR A 11 -3.65 10.42 5.65
N ILE A 12 -2.64 9.68 5.20
CA ILE A 12 -2.01 9.95 3.89
C ILE A 12 -2.95 9.56 2.75
N GLY A 13 -3.62 8.40 2.88
CA GLY A 13 -4.50 7.87 1.85
C GLY A 13 -5.67 8.78 1.54
N SER A 14 -6.33 9.36 2.55
CA SER A 14 -7.49 10.26 2.36
C SER A 14 -7.13 11.54 1.63
N ILE A 15 -5.96 12.13 1.94
CA ILE A 15 -5.45 13.31 1.23
C ILE A 15 -5.16 12.95 -0.23
N CYS A 16 -4.53 11.79 -0.46
CA CYS A 16 -4.27 11.32 -1.82
C CYS A 16 -5.56 11.09 -2.62
N VAL A 17 -6.59 10.53 -2.00
CA VAL A 17 -7.92 10.32 -2.60
C VAL A 17 -8.51 11.65 -3.08
N GLU A 18 -8.49 12.69 -2.25
CA GLU A 18 -8.97 14.02 -2.61
C GLU A 18 -8.21 14.60 -3.82
N TYR A 19 -6.87 14.52 -3.81
CA TYR A 19 -6.04 14.98 -4.93
C TYR A 19 -6.34 14.24 -6.23
N LEU A 20 -6.50 12.93 -6.19
CA LEU A 20 -6.82 12.11 -7.36
C LEU A 20 -8.19 12.47 -7.95
N ILE A 21 -9.20 12.69 -7.09
CA ILE A 21 -10.54 13.10 -7.53
C ILE A 21 -10.49 14.49 -8.17
N ASN A 22 -9.79 15.43 -7.56
CA ASN A 22 -9.61 16.79 -8.09
C ASN A 22 -8.84 16.79 -9.42
N ALA A 23 -7.97 15.79 -9.66
CA ALA A 23 -7.31 15.56 -10.94
C ALA A 23 -8.18 14.84 -11.98
N GLY A 24 -9.47 14.58 -11.68
CA GLY A 24 -10.43 13.98 -12.60
C GLY A 24 -10.38 12.46 -12.67
N HIS A 25 -9.83 11.77 -11.66
CA HIS A 25 -9.86 10.32 -11.58
C HIS A 25 -11.11 9.83 -10.84
N THR A 26 -11.57 8.61 -11.19
CA THR A 26 -12.59 7.89 -10.42
C THR A 26 -11.87 7.06 -9.36
N VAL A 27 -12.17 7.30 -8.10
CA VAL A 27 -11.45 6.68 -6.99
C VAL A 27 -12.37 5.76 -6.18
N THR A 28 -11.88 4.54 -5.92
CA THR A 28 -12.44 3.63 -4.93
C THR A 28 -11.44 3.46 -3.80
N VAL A 29 -11.89 3.63 -2.57
CA VAL A 29 -11.14 3.38 -1.34
C VAL A 29 -11.42 1.95 -0.88
N PHE A 30 -10.36 1.21 -0.52
CA PHE A 30 -10.43 -0.08 0.16
C PHE A 30 -9.71 0.04 1.49
N ASP A 31 -10.42 -0.14 2.60
CA ASP A 31 -9.89 0.05 3.94
C ASP A 31 -10.61 -0.83 4.96
N ASN A 32 -9.90 -1.38 5.94
CA ASN A 32 -10.50 -2.20 7.00
C ASN A 32 -10.99 -1.36 8.19
N LEU A 33 -10.74 -0.06 8.17
CA LEU A 33 -11.14 0.92 9.19
C LEU A 33 -10.56 0.65 10.58
N THR A 34 -9.48 -0.13 10.68
CA THR A 34 -8.81 -0.39 11.97
C THR A 34 -8.12 0.87 12.49
N GLU A 35 -7.46 1.61 11.59
CA GLU A 35 -6.77 2.88 11.88
C GLU A 35 -7.37 4.04 11.06
N GLY A 36 -8.11 3.73 10.01
CA GLY A 36 -8.78 4.68 9.14
C GLY A 36 -10.17 5.09 9.66
N HIS A 37 -10.65 6.23 9.18
CA HIS A 37 -11.95 6.76 9.56
C HIS A 37 -12.84 6.96 8.32
N PRO A 38 -14.07 6.43 8.28
CA PRO A 38 -14.99 6.65 7.15
C PRO A 38 -15.21 8.13 6.83
N SER A 39 -15.21 8.99 7.86
CA SER A 39 -15.38 10.45 7.69
C SER A 39 -14.20 11.15 7.04
N ALA A 40 -13.04 10.51 6.92
CA ALA A 40 -11.88 11.04 6.21
C ALA A 40 -11.95 10.77 4.70
N VAL A 41 -12.84 9.89 4.26
CA VAL A 41 -12.99 9.55 2.83
C VAL A 41 -13.79 10.65 2.13
N ASP A 42 -13.24 11.18 1.03
CA ASP A 42 -13.95 12.14 0.19
C ASP A 42 -15.31 11.56 -0.25
N PRO A 43 -16.44 12.27 -0.06
CA PRO A 43 -17.77 11.77 -0.37
C PRO A 43 -17.99 11.45 -1.86
N ARG A 44 -17.10 11.90 -2.74
CA ARG A 44 -17.11 11.56 -4.17
C ARG A 44 -16.45 10.20 -4.46
N ALA A 45 -15.68 9.64 -3.51
CA ALA A 45 -15.10 8.32 -3.63
C ALA A 45 -16.09 7.23 -3.19
N THR A 46 -15.97 6.05 -3.77
CA THR A 46 -16.65 4.85 -3.27
C THR A 46 -15.80 4.21 -2.18
N LEU A 47 -16.36 3.95 -0.99
CA LEU A 47 -15.71 3.21 0.08
C LEU A 47 -16.14 1.74 0.05
N ILE A 48 -15.17 0.84 -0.03
CA ILE A 48 -15.32 -0.60 0.18
C ILE A 48 -14.61 -0.94 1.50
N VAL A 49 -15.36 -1.45 2.46
CA VAL A 49 -14.80 -1.92 3.75
C VAL A 49 -14.35 -3.37 3.58
N GLY A 50 -13.06 -3.64 3.78
CA GLY A 50 -12.46 -4.97 3.65
C GLY A 50 -11.01 -5.00 4.11
N ASP A 51 -10.48 -6.20 4.36
CA ASP A 51 -9.12 -6.42 4.84
C ASP A 51 -8.26 -7.12 3.78
N LEU A 52 -6.97 -6.82 3.74
CA LEU A 52 -6.03 -7.49 2.84
C LEU A 52 -5.65 -8.91 3.30
N GLN A 53 -5.84 -9.23 4.58
CA GLN A 53 -5.47 -10.56 5.09
C GLN A 53 -6.40 -11.68 4.59
N PRO A 54 -7.73 -11.53 4.61
CA PRO A 54 -8.61 -12.39 3.83
C PRO A 54 -8.50 -12.01 2.34
N ARG A 55 -7.74 -12.81 1.57
CA ARG A 55 -7.50 -12.56 0.15
C ARG A 55 -8.77 -12.33 -0.67
N HIS A 56 -9.86 -12.99 -0.29
CA HIS A 56 -11.16 -12.86 -0.95
C HIS A 56 -11.67 -11.41 -1.00
N ASP A 57 -11.47 -10.62 0.05
CA ASP A 57 -11.99 -9.25 0.11
C ASP A 57 -11.39 -8.37 -1.00
N ILE A 58 -10.05 -8.43 -1.15
CA ILE A 58 -9.36 -7.64 -2.18
C ILE A 58 -9.60 -8.19 -3.59
N GLU A 59 -9.73 -9.51 -3.76
CA GLU A 59 -10.10 -10.11 -5.04
C GLU A 59 -11.48 -9.64 -5.49
N THR A 60 -12.46 -9.61 -4.59
CA THR A 60 -13.80 -9.09 -4.86
C THR A 60 -13.76 -7.62 -5.26
N ALA A 61 -13.07 -6.80 -4.47
CA ALA A 61 -12.95 -5.37 -4.74
C ALA A 61 -12.32 -5.08 -6.12
N LEU A 62 -11.27 -5.81 -6.49
CA LEU A 62 -10.62 -5.65 -7.80
C LEU A 62 -11.50 -6.15 -8.96
N ALA A 63 -12.24 -7.25 -8.76
CA ALA A 63 -13.16 -7.79 -9.78
C ALA A 63 -14.34 -6.84 -10.06
N GLU A 64 -14.87 -6.20 -9.02
CA GLU A 64 -15.99 -5.26 -9.13
C GLU A 64 -15.57 -3.91 -9.73
N THR A 65 -14.45 -3.37 -9.28
CA THR A 65 -14.00 -2.00 -9.64
C THR A 65 -13.21 -1.95 -10.93
N LYS A 66 -12.49 -3.03 -11.27
CA LYS A 66 -11.61 -3.14 -12.44
C LYS A 66 -10.73 -1.89 -12.60
N PRO A 67 -9.86 -1.61 -11.62
CA PRO A 67 -9.07 -0.39 -11.62
C PRO A 67 -7.96 -0.45 -12.67
N ASP A 68 -7.62 0.71 -13.22
CA ASP A 68 -6.47 0.89 -14.10
C ASP A 68 -5.12 0.85 -13.34
N ALA A 69 -5.17 1.24 -12.04
CA ALA A 69 -4.03 1.30 -11.15
C ALA A 69 -4.45 1.14 -9.68
N VAL A 70 -3.51 0.69 -8.85
CA VAL A 70 -3.66 0.64 -7.39
C VAL A 70 -2.64 1.58 -6.75
N MET A 71 -3.08 2.34 -5.74
CA MET A 71 -2.20 3.05 -4.81
C MET A 71 -2.32 2.41 -3.43
N HIS A 72 -1.19 1.94 -2.90
CA HIS A 72 -1.17 1.11 -1.70
C HIS A 72 -0.60 1.87 -0.50
N PHE A 73 -1.50 2.33 0.39
CA PHE A 73 -1.17 2.98 1.67
C PHE A 73 -1.52 2.12 2.89
N ALA A 74 -2.31 1.05 2.72
CA ALA A 74 -2.72 0.18 3.82
C ALA A 74 -1.51 -0.50 4.47
N ALA A 75 -1.18 -0.10 5.69
CA ALA A 75 -0.08 -0.67 6.46
C ALA A 75 -0.19 -0.33 7.94
N ASN A 76 0.27 -1.21 8.81
CA ASN A 76 0.65 -0.82 10.17
C ASN A 76 1.96 -0.01 10.10
N ALA A 77 2.01 1.18 10.72
CA ALA A 77 3.09 2.15 10.52
C ALA A 77 3.76 2.65 11.82
N LEU A 78 3.39 2.12 12.98
CA LEU A 78 3.93 2.53 14.28
C LEU A 78 5.24 1.79 14.58
N VAL A 79 6.37 2.47 14.38
CA VAL A 79 7.72 1.88 14.58
C VAL A 79 7.87 1.27 15.97
N GLY A 80 7.46 1.99 17.04
CA GLY A 80 7.55 1.50 18.42
C GLY A 80 6.76 0.21 18.66
N GLU A 81 5.52 0.15 18.15
CA GLU A 81 4.69 -1.06 18.24
C GLU A 81 5.31 -2.23 17.48
N SER A 82 5.97 -1.96 16.35
CA SER A 82 6.61 -3.03 15.57
C SER A 82 7.68 -3.78 16.34
N MET A 83 8.36 -3.11 17.28
CA MET A 83 9.38 -3.74 18.14
C MET A 83 8.79 -4.69 19.17
N THR A 84 7.55 -4.47 19.61
CA THR A 84 6.88 -5.29 20.61
C THR A 84 5.95 -6.33 20.01
N ASN A 85 5.41 -6.07 18.82
CA ASN A 85 4.51 -6.98 18.10
C ASN A 85 4.90 -7.11 16.61
N PRO A 86 6.08 -7.67 16.29
CA PRO A 86 6.56 -7.75 14.91
C PRO A 86 5.65 -8.59 14.01
N SER A 87 5.03 -9.64 14.53
CA SER A 87 4.16 -10.52 13.74
C SER A 87 2.94 -9.81 13.17
N LYS A 88 2.38 -8.79 13.86
CA LYS A 88 1.31 -7.94 13.34
C LYS A 88 1.75 -7.25 12.04
N TYR A 89 2.97 -6.72 12.03
CA TYR A 89 3.54 -6.00 10.88
C TYR A 89 3.80 -6.92 9.69
N PHE A 90 4.40 -8.07 9.91
CA PHE A 90 4.65 -9.01 8.81
C PHE A 90 3.35 -9.60 8.24
N ARG A 91 2.37 -9.92 9.08
CA ARG A 91 1.06 -10.39 8.61
C ARG A 91 0.31 -9.32 7.82
N ASN A 92 0.25 -8.10 8.32
CA ASN A 92 -0.49 -7.04 7.65
C ASN A 92 0.28 -6.53 6.41
N ASN A 93 1.53 -6.08 6.59
CA ASN A 93 2.24 -5.37 5.54
C ASN A 93 2.81 -6.30 4.47
N VAL A 94 3.26 -7.52 4.85
CA VAL A 94 3.85 -8.46 3.89
C VAL A 94 2.81 -9.43 3.36
N HIS A 95 2.14 -10.19 4.23
CA HIS A 95 1.16 -11.18 3.77
C HIS A 95 -0.05 -10.51 3.10
N GLY A 96 -0.62 -9.45 3.71
CA GLY A 96 -1.68 -8.66 3.07
C GLY A 96 -1.23 -8.04 1.75
N GLY A 97 0.02 -7.56 1.67
CA GLY A 97 0.62 -7.06 0.44
C GLY A 97 0.75 -8.13 -0.65
N ILE A 98 1.15 -9.37 -0.30
CA ILE A 98 1.19 -10.50 -1.25
C ILE A 98 -0.21 -10.78 -1.79
N ASN A 99 -1.22 -10.83 -0.92
CA ASN A 99 -2.61 -11.01 -1.34
C ASN A 99 -3.05 -9.95 -2.34
N LEU A 100 -2.66 -8.68 -2.10
CA LEU A 100 -2.92 -7.58 -3.05
C LEU A 100 -2.27 -7.82 -4.40
N LEU A 101 -0.98 -8.17 -4.43
CA LEU A 101 -0.24 -8.41 -5.68
C LEU A 101 -0.82 -9.58 -6.48
N ASP A 102 -1.17 -10.66 -5.80
CA ASP A 102 -1.81 -11.84 -6.42
C ASP A 102 -3.19 -11.50 -7.00
N ALA A 103 -4.00 -10.75 -6.24
CA ALA A 103 -5.31 -10.31 -6.69
C ALA A 103 -5.21 -9.33 -7.86
N MET A 104 -4.27 -8.39 -7.84
CA MET A 104 -3.97 -7.51 -8.97
C MET A 104 -3.57 -8.31 -10.22
N HIS A 105 -2.76 -9.37 -10.03
CA HIS A 105 -2.39 -10.23 -11.13
C HIS A 105 -3.59 -10.94 -11.74
N ALA A 106 -4.41 -11.56 -10.92
CA ALA A 106 -5.62 -12.25 -11.36
C ALA A 106 -6.60 -11.31 -12.09
N ALA A 107 -6.71 -10.05 -11.62
CA ALA A 107 -7.54 -9.01 -12.23
C ALA A 107 -6.91 -8.34 -13.47
N GLY A 108 -5.66 -8.66 -13.83
CA GLY A 108 -4.94 -8.01 -14.92
C GLY A 108 -4.53 -6.56 -14.67
N CYS A 109 -4.62 -6.06 -13.43
CA CYS A 109 -4.17 -4.73 -13.04
C CYS A 109 -2.65 -4.71 -12.84
N LYS A 110 -1.92 -3.96 -13.67
CA LYS A 110 -0.45 -4.00 -13.74
C LYS A 110 0.25 -2.77 -13.14
N ARG A 111 -0.49 -1.76 -12.70
CA ARG A 111 0.09 -0.51 -12.20
C ARG A 111 -0.10 -0.43 -10.70
N LEU A 112 1.01 -0.40 -9.97
CA LEU A 112 1.04 -0.23 -8.51
C LEU A 112 1.93 0.95 -8.15
N VAL A 113 1.40 1.85 -7.33
CA VAL A 113 2.19 2.83 -6.58
C VAL A 113 2.15 2.41 -5.12
N PHE A 114 3.31 2.22 -4.52
CA PHE A 114 3.46 1.77 -3.14
C PHE A 114 4.05 2.85 -2.25
N SER A 115 3.40 3.16 -1.15
CA SER A 115 3.93 4.04 -0.12
C SER A 115 4.93 3.28 0.75
N SER A 116 6.21 3.44 0.44
CA SER A 116 7.30 2.90 1.25
C SER A 116 7.67 3.83 2.40
N THR A 117 8.90 3.77 2.92
CA THR A 117 9.35 4.54 4.08
C THR A 117 10.87 4.74 4.08
N CYS A 118 11.35 5.86 4.61
CA CYS A 118 12.77 6.04 4.88
C CYS A 118 13.31 5.08 5.96
N ALA A 119 12.45 4.46 6.76
CA ALA A 119 12.86 3.44 7.75
C ALA A 119 13.51 2.20 7.11
N THR A 120 13.37 1.99 5.81
CA THR A 120 14.08 0.93 5.06
C THR A 120 15.59 1.16 5.03
N PHE A 121 16.06 2.40 5.17
CA PHE A 121 17.49 2.73 5.17
C PHE A 121 18.15 2.60 6.57
N GLY A 122 17.34 2.47 7.64
CA GLY A 122 17.85 2.35 9.01
C GLY A 122 18.60 3.60 9.44
N VAL A 123 19.87 3.42 9.88
CA VAL A 123 20.79 4.53 10.18
C VAL A 123 21.62 4.80 8.92
N PRO A 124 21.34 5.86 8.17
CA PRO A 124 22.02 6.13 6.90
C PRO A 124 23.46 6.60 7.14
N GLU A 125 24.37 6.25 6.23
CA GLU A 125 25.78 6.66 6.27
C GLU A 125 25.97 8.15 5.93
N ARG A 126 25.00 8.78 5.27
CA ARG A 126 24.98 10.21 4.88
C ARG A 126 23.57 10.77 4.76
N MET A 127 23.47 12.09 4.83
CA MET A 127 22.25 12.86 4.58
C MET A 127 22.49 13.88 3.46
N PRO A 128 21.50 14.17 2.62
CA PRO A 128 20.16 13.59 2.59
C PRO A 128 20.19 12.12 2.12
N ILE A 129 19.15 11.34 2.48
CA ILE A 129 18.94 9.97 2.00
C ILE A 129 18.55 10.03 0.52
N ASP A 130 19.20 9.20 -0.30
CA ASP A 130 18.84 8.96 -1.70
C ASP A 130 18.83 7.46 -2.02
N GLU A 131 18.38 7.11 -3.21
CA GLU A 131 18.19 5.73 -3.65
C GLU A 131 19.48 4.93 -3.85
N THR A 132 20.64 5.58 -3.79
CA THR A 132 21.96 4.91 -3.88
C THR A 132 22.44 4.34 -2.56
N LEU A 133 21.84 4.77 -1.44
CA LEU A 133 22.19 4.27 -0.11
C LEU A 133 21.70 2.83 0.11
N PRO A 134 22.46 2.02 0.86
CA PRO A 134 22.05 0.66 1.19
C PRO A 134 20.85 0.67 2.12
N GLN A 135 19.84 -0.14 1.80
CA GLN A 135 18.69 -0.36 2.67
C GLN A 135 19.05 -1.39 3.75
N LYS A 136 19.09 -0.95 5.01
CA LYS A 136 19.41 -1.76 6.20
C LYS A 136 18.48 -1.40 7.34
N PRO A 137 17.21 -1.82 7.30
CA PRO A 137 16.22 -1.47 8.32
C PRO A 137 16.64 -1.98 9.69
N ILE A 138 16.30 -1.24 10.74
CA ILE A 138 16.64 -1.55 12.15
C ILE A 138 15.39 -1.85 13.00
N ASN A 139 14.24 -1.96 12.38
CA ASN A 139 12.98 -2.29 13.03
C ASN A 139 12.06 -3.10 12.11
N PRO A 140 11.12 -3.89 12.67
CA PRO A 140 10.22 -4.75 11.90
C PRO A 140 9.31 -4.00 10.93
N TYR A 141 8.95 -2.75 11.22
CA TYR A 141 8.19 -1.91 10.29
C TYR A 141 8.99 -1.65 9.01
N GLY A 142 10.22 -1.12 9.15
CA GLY A 142 11.10 -0.87 8.00
C GLY A 142 11.40 -2.15 7.21
N GLU A 143 11.65 -3.27 7.93
CA GLU A 143 11.87 -4.59 7.32
C GLU A 143 10.66 -5.04 6.50
N SER A 144 9.44 -4.92 7.05
CA SER A 144 8.21 -5.32 6.35
C SER A 144 7.98 -4.51 5.07
N LYS A 145 8.33 -3.21 5.09
CA LYS A 145 8.24 -2.35 3.91
C LYS A 145 9.29 -2.72 2.86
N LEU A 146 10.53 -2.98 3.28
CA LEU A 146 11.61 -3.41 2.39
C LEU A 146 11.30 -4.75 1.71
N ILE A 147 10.79 -5.73 2.47
CA ILE A 147 10.37 -7.02 1.92
C ILE A 147 9.31 -6.83 0.84
N PHE A 148 8.30 -5.99 1.10
CA PHE A 148 7.26 -5.72 0.10
C PHE A 148 7.80 -5.01 -1.15
N GLU A 149 8.75 -4.06 -1.00
CA GLU A 149 9.44 -3.47 -2.16
C GLU A 149 10.13 -4.54 -3.02
N GLN A 150 10.84 -5.48 -2.37
CA GLN A 150 11.57 -6.54 -3.07
C GLN A 150 10.61 -7.48 -3.81
N ILE A 151 9.51 -7.90 -3.17
CA ILE A 151 8.47 -8.71 -3.78
C ILE A 151 7.82 -7.96 -4.95
N GLY A 152 7.47 -6.69 -4.76
CA GLY A 152 6.90 -5.83 -5.80
C GLY A 152 7.82 -5.71 -7.01
N ARG A 153 9.11 -5.41 -6.79
CA ARG A 153 10.11 -5.33 -7.87
C ARG A 153 10.28 -6.66 -8.61
N ALA A 154 10.27 -7.79 -7.92
CA ALA A 154 10.34 -9.11 -8.54
C ALA A 154 9.09 -9.39 -9.39
N SER A 155 7.90 -9.12 -8.85
CA SER A 155 6.63 -9.25 -9.57
C SER A 155 6.51 -8.29 -10.76
N CYS A 156 7.15 -7.11 -10.69
CA CYS A 156 7.13 -6.09 -11.72
C CYS A 156 8.13 -6.34 -12.85
N ARG A 157 9.28 -6.99 -12.60
CA ARG A 157 10.26 -7.32 -13.65
C ARG A 157 9.66 -8.21 -14.73
N GLU A 158 8.70 -9.03 -14.38
CA GLU A 158 7.94 -9.83 -15.34
C GLU A 158 6.81 -9.03 -16.02
N ARG A 159 6.47 -7.81 -15.56
CA ARG A 159 5.21 -7.12 -15.90
C ARG A 159 5.29 -5.60 -15.86
N VAL A 160 6.29 -4.97 -16.41
CA VAL A 160 6.37 -3.49 -16.60
C VAL A 160 5.69 -2.69 -15.45
N CYS A 161 6.42 -2.42 -14.38
CA CYS A 161 6.06 -1.40 -13.41
C CYS A 161 6.75 -0.08 -13.80
N VAL A 162 6.03 1.02 -13.71
CA VAL A 162 6.61 2.36 -13.88
C VAL A 162 7.39 2.67 -12.60
N PRO A 163 8.70 2.98 -12.66
CA PRO A 163 9.42 3.48 -11.50
C PRO A 163 8.81 4.82 -11.07
N GLY A 164 8.56 4.97 -9.75
CA GLY A 164 8.21 6.25 -9.15
C GLY A 164 9.42 7.16 -9.04
#